data_6fe907b7bbb6dfa2ccf566687a359dfe
#
_entry.id   6fe907b7bbb6dfa2ccf566687a359dfe
#
_cell.length_a   1.000
_cell.length_b   1.000
_cell.length_c   1.000
_cell.angle_alpha   90.00
_cell.angle_beta   90.00
_cell.angle_gamma   90.00
#
_symmetry.space_group_name_H-M   'P 1'
#
loop_
_entity.id
_entity.type
_entity.pdbx_description
1 polymer ?
#
loop_
_entity_poly.entity_id
_entity_poly.type
_entity_poly.pdbx_seq_one_letter_code
_entity_poly.pdbx_strand_id
1 'polypeptide(L)'
;IYRVDFYEGAVSADNVVFSLEPTSVPYSFTVGDFVDPSGWNLNPLPADRHYQIAAIEHQFTDPDGEECQHNVAISVVAVAR
;
A
#
# COMPACT_ATOMS: atom_id res chain seq x y z
N ILE A 1 13.93 -5.66 -6.76
CA ILE A 1 12.54 -5.44 -7.21
C ILE A 1 11.75 -4.87 -6.03
N TYR A 2 10.98 -3.84 -6.29
CA TYR A 2 10.15 -3.18 -5.27
C TYR A 2 8.68 -3.32 -5.62
N ARG A 3 7.85 -3.56 -4.60
CA ARG A 3 6.41 -3.61 -4.77
C ARG A 3 5.73 -2.98 -3.55
N VAL A 4 4.71 -2.18 -3.78
CA VAL A 4 3.90 -1.58 -2.72
C VAL A 4 2.45 -1.99 -2.96
N ASP A 5 1.83 -2.61 -1.95
CA ASP A 5 0.42 -2.98 -1.98
C ASP A 5 -0.32 -2.27 -0.85
N PHE A 6 -1.45 -1.67 -1.20
CA PHE A 6 -2.36 -1.06 -0.24
C PHE A 6 -3.53 -1.99 0.01
N TYR A 7 -3.84 -2.23 1.29
CA TYR A 7 -4.92 -3.11 1.74
C TYR A 7 -5.90 -2.30 2.59
N GLU A 8 -7.18 -2.40 2.29
CA GLU A 8 -8.20 -1.83 3.17
C GLU A 8 -8.49 -2.83 4.30
N GLY A 9 -7.98 -2.55 5.49
CA GLY A 9 -8.05 -3.45 6.63
C GLY A 9 -6.89 -4.44 6.68
N ALA A 10 -7.18 -5.71 6.95
CA ALA A 10 -6.16 -6.75 7.10
C ALA A 10 -5.39 -7.01 5.80
N VAL A 11 -4.13 -7.39 5.92
CA VAL A 11 -3.28 -7.77 4.80
C VAL A 11 -3.75 -9.13 4.26
N SER A 12 -4.54 -9.09 3.22
CA SER A 12 -5.14 -10.25 2.57
C SER A 12 -5.36 -9.93 1.10
N ALA A 13 -5.26 -10.94 0.23
CA ALA A 13 -5.45 -10.76 -1.21
C ALA A 13 -6.82 -10.16 -1.55
N ASP A 14 -7.84 -10.43 -0.73
CA ASP A 14 -9.19 -9.90 -0.95
C ASP A 14 -9.32 -8.41 -0.63
N ASN A 15 -8.37 -7.86 0.09
CA ASN A 15 -8.42 -6.48 0.58
C ASN A 15 -7.52 -5.52 -0.20
N VAL A 16 -6.83 -5.98 -1.23
CA VAL A 16 -5.96 -5.13 -2.04
C VAL A 16 -6.80 -4.09 -2.78
N VAL A 17 -6.48 -2.82 -2.56
CA VAL A 17 -7.17 -1.69 -3.22
C VAL A 17 -6.31 -0.99 -4.23
N PHE A 18 -4.99 -1.11 -4.13
CA PHE A 18 -4.05 -0.54 -5.09
C PHE A 18 -2.69 -1.20 -4.96
N SER A 19 -2.00 -1.37 -6.09
CA SER A 19 -0.63 -1.90 -6.14
C SER A 19 0.21 -1.11 -7.12
N LEU A 20 1.50 -0.95 -6.79
CA LEU A 20 2.46 -0.36 -7.71
C LEU A 20 3.82 -1.05 -7.58
N GLU A 21 4.59 -1.00 -8.66
CA GLU A 21 5.94 -1.56 -8.72
C GLU A 21 6.92 -0.45 -9.10
N PRO A 22 7.40 0.33 -8.10
CA PRO A 22 8.34 1.41 -8.39
C PRO A 22 9.68 0.85 -8.86
N THR A 23 10.38 1.62 -9.71
CA THR A 23 11.67 1.23 -10.26
C THR A 23 12.84 1.56 -9.34
N SER A 24 12.57 2.24 -8.23
CA SER A 24 13.56 2.60 -7.21
C SER A 24 12.99 2.33 -5.84
N VAL A 25 13.78 2.56 -4.80
CA VAL A 25 13.34 2.38 -3.40
C VAL A 25 12.00 3.10 -3.18
N PRO A 26 10.98 2.41 -2.62
CA PRO A 26 9.68 3.02 -2.38
C PRO A 26 9.79 4.27 -1.51
N TYR A 27 8.84 5.18 -1.71
CA TYR A 27 8.72 6.38 -0.88
C TYR A 27 8.57 6.02 0.59
N SER A 28 9.00 6.93 1.46
CA SER A 28 8.73 6.79 2.89
C SER A 28 7.25 6.96 3.17
N PHE A 29 6.70 6.00 3.91
CA PHE A 29 5.33 6.05 4.40
C PHE A 29 5.37 6.06 5.92
N THR A 30 4.44 6.76 6.54
CA THR A 30 4.35 6.85 7.99
C THR A 30 2.93 6.52 8.45
N VAL A 31 2.80 5.72 9.50
CA VAL A 31 1.50 5.45 10.12
C VAL A 31 0.87 6.79 10.52
N GLY A 32 -0.38 6.98 10.15
CA GLY A 32 -1.11 8.22 10.37
C GLY A 32 -1.17 9.12 9.13
N ASP A 33 -0.32 8.91 8.12
CA ASP A 33 -0.37 9.66 6.88
C ASP A 33 -1.71 9.43 6.16
N PHE A 34 -2.15 10.44 5.43
CA PHE A 34 -3.35 10.33 4.60
C PHE A 34 -2.95 9.97 3.16
N VAL A 35 -3.80 9.17 2.51
CA VAL A 35 -3.63 8.76 1.12
C VAL A 35 -4.93 9.07 0.38
N ASP A 36 -4.81 9.84 -0.69
CA ASP A 36 -5.95 10.16 -1.54
C ASP A 36 -6.04 9.15 -2.69
N PRO A 37 -7.09 8.29 -2.73
CA PRO A 37 -7.22 7.28 -3.77
C PRO A 37 -7.83 7.80 -5.06
N SER A 38 -8.11 9.10 -5.19
CA SER A 38 -8.82 9.65 -6.35
C SER A 38 -8.08 9.43 -7.68
N GLY A 39 -6.76 9.28 -7.64
CA GLY A 39 -5.94 8.97 -8.81
C GLY A 39 -5.81 7.48 -9.12
N TRP A 40 -6.41 6.60 -8.35
CA TRP A 40 -6.34 5.15 -8.57
C TRP A 40 -7.31 4.73 -9.67
N ASN A 41 -6.97 3.65 -10.40
CA ASN A 41 -7.84 3.12 -11.46
C ASN A 41 -9.22 2.73 -10.94
N LEU A 42 -9.28 2.23 -9.72
CA LEU A 42 -10.51 1.91 -9.02
C LEU A 42 -10.57 2.83 -7.81
N ASN A 43 -11.44 3.83 -7.85
CA ASN A 43 -11.61 4.75 -6.73
C ASN A 43 -12.69 4.21 -5.79
N PRO A 44 -12.31 3.54 -4.68
CA PRO A 44 -13.25 2.83 -3.83
C PRO A 44 -14.01 3.73 -2.84
N LEU A 45 -13.66 5.02 -2.77
CA LEU A 45 -14.18 5.90 -1.73
C LEU A 45 -14.99 7.07 -2.31
N PRO A 46 -16.03 7.52 -1.56
CA PRO A 46 -16.68 8.81 -1.84
C PRO A 46 -15.70 9.98 -1.74
N ALA A 47 -16.03 11.10 -2.39
CA ALA A 47 -15.16 12.27 -2.43
C ALA A 47 -14.90 12.91 -1.07
N ASP A 48 -15.77 12.69 -0.09
CA ASP A 48 -15.63 13.22 1.27
C ASP A 48 -14.80 12.30 2.18
N ARG A 49 -14.18 11.26 1.62
CA ARG A 49 -13.34 10.33 2.38
C ARG A 49 -11.99 10.16 1.72
N HIS A 50 -11.02 9.81 2.54
CA HIS A 50 -9.70 9.38 2.09
C HIS A 50 -9.21 8.24 2.98
N TYR A 51 -8.09 7.65 2.62
CA TYR A 51 -7.48 6.63 3.46
C TYR A 51 -6.50 7.25 4.45
N GLN A 52 -6.37 6.59 5.60
CA GLN A 52 -5.31 6.87 6.57
C GLN A 52 -4.50 5.58 6.77
N ILE A 53 -3.18 5.69 6.76
CA ILE A 53 -2.30 4.54 6.98
C ILE A 53 -2.39 4.11 8.43
N ALA A 54 -2.80 2.84 8.63
CA ALA A 54 -2.95 2.25 9.96
C ALA A 54 -1.75 1.39 10.34
N ALA A 55 -1.11 0.70 9.36
CA ALA A 55 0.03 -0.17 9.61
C ALA A 55 0.88 -0.30 8.35
N ILE A 56 2.17 -0.54 8.54
CA ILE A 56 3.13 -0.76 7.46
C ILE A 56 3.95 -2.00 7.81
N GLU A 57 4.05 -2.93 6.88
CA GLU A 57 4.87 -4.13 7.02
C GLU A 57 5.83 -4.24 5.83
N HIS A 58 7.11 -4.38 6.11
CA HIS A 58 8.12 -4.63 5.09
C HIS A 58 8.40 -6.12 5.00
N GLN A 59 8.33 -6.65 3.79
CA GLN A 59 8.60 -8.05 3.52
C GLN A 59 9.76 -8.14 2.55
N PHE A 60 10.79 -8.89 2.92
CA PHE A 60 11.95 -9.11 2.08
C PHE A 60 12.00 -10.59 1.71
N THR A 61 12.01 -10.87 0.41
CA THR A 61 12.10 -12.23 -0.09
C THR A 61 13.27 -12.36 -1.05
N ASP A 62 13.97 -13.47 -0.98
CA ASP A 62 15.07 -13.81 -1.88
C ASP A 62 14.93 -15.29 -2.26
N PRO A 63 13.90 -15.61 -3.07
CA PRO A 63 13.54 -17.00 -3.33
C PRO A 63 14.64 -17.80 -4.05
N ASP A 64 15.48 -17.12 -4.83
CA ASP A 64 16.49 -17.77 -5.65
C ASP A 64 17.93 -17.43 -5.24
N GLY A 65 18.12 -16.62 -4.20
CA GLY A 65 19.44 -16.16 -3.77
C GLY A 65 20.12 -15.19 -4.72
N GLU A 66 19.41 -14.71 -5.72
CA GLU A 66 19.96 -13.84 -6.78
C GLU A 66 19.52 -12.40 -6.66
N GLU A 67 18.24 -12.16 -6.33
CA GLU A 67 17.66 -10.82 -6.28
C GLU A 67 16.65 -10.71 -5.15
N CYS A 68 16.90 -9.78 -4.25
CA CYS A 68 15.99 -9.52 -3.13
C CYS A 68 14.76 -8.76 -3.63
N GLN A 69 13.57 -9.27 -3.32
CA GLN A 69 12.32 -8.57 -3.55
C GLN A 69 11.88 -7.88 -2.25
N HIS A 70 11.68 -6.57 -2.33
CA HIS A 70 11.18 -5.78 -1.22
C HIS A 70 9.72 -5.43 -1.46
N ASN A 71 8.84 -6.02 -0.67
CA ASN A 71 7.40 -5.73 -0.69
C ASN A 71 7.05 -4.87 0.52
N VAL A 72 6.26 -3.85 0.31
CA VAL A 72 5.71 -3.01 1.37
C VAL A 72 4.20 -3.20 1.38
N ALA A 73 3.68 -3.77 2.47
CA ALA A 73 2.26 -3.96 2.68
C ALA A 73 1.74 -2.83 3.57
N ILE A 74 0.83 -2.02 3.05
CA ILE A 74 0.30 -0.85 3.76
C ILE A 74 -1.18 -1.07 4.00
N SER A 75 -1.55 -1.20 5.28
CA SER A 75 -2.96 -1.26 5.68
C SER A 75 -3.51 0.14 5.84
N VAL A 76 -4.66 0.39 5.23
CA VAL A 76 -5.33 1.68 5.28
C VAL A 76 -6.76 1.53 5.77
N VAL A 77 -7.30 2.59 6.35
CA VAL A 77 -8.69 2.68 6.78
C VAL A 77 -9.31 3.93 6.18
N ALA A 78 -10.59 3.83 5.80
CA ALA A 78 -11.33 4.97 5.28
C ALA A 78 -11.71 5.92 6.43
N VAL A 79 -11.42 7.19 6.27
CA VAL A 79 -11.75 8.22 7.24
C VAL A 79 -12.35 9.44 6.53
N ALA A 80 -13.12 10.23 7.27
CA ALA A 80 -13.67 11.46 6.73
C ALA A 80 -12.57 12.48 6.48
N ARG A 81 -12.70 13.21 5.38
CA ARG A 81 -11.79 14.32 5.05
C ARG A 81 -11.98 15.49 6.02
#